data_8f1b71838f6b9887d65a9693e99c5dfe
#
_entry.id   8f1b71838f6b9887d65a9693e99c5dfe
#
_cell.length_a   1.000
_cell.length_b   1.000
_cell.length_c   1.000
_cell.angle_alpha   90.00
_cell.angle_beta   90.00
_cell.angle_gamma   90.00
#
_symmetry.space_group_name_H-M   'P 1'
#
loop_
_entity.id
_entity.type
_entity.pdbx_description
1 polymer ?
#
loop_
_entity_poly.entity_id
_entity_poly.type
_entity_poly.pdbx_seq_one_letter_code
_entity_poly.pdbx_strand_id
1 'polypeptide(L)'
;MRALPKIHRRGPIECERKGLLVGKCWERSQGVPVARTLVEVARLAGVSRSTVSRVINDDPNVGAETRQRVWEAVRASGYQPHAVARSLVTKRTHIIGVVIPELVTALFTDPFFPILLRSATESCNEHRYQLMLSLFSSSADRQEMYERLVGNAYLDGVMVASAALDDPLIPDLLRDGVPFVCVGRHPDPRVRSVDVDNTGGARMAVDYLIRLGHRRIGALTGRLDTAHGQDRLDGYRQALTTHGIPFSEDLIVEGDFTEGSGMTGVQRLLPADPSAVFVASDTMAVGALRALRQGGVEVPRDIALVGFDDIPVASTIEPPLTTVRQPIGRLATLAVETLLDLIEHPGSGPRRMVLPTQLVIRESC
;
A
#
# COMPACT_ATOMS: atom_id res chain seq x y z
N MET A 1 0.99 59.53 1.91
CA MET A 1 1.15 59.79 0.47
C MET A 1 2.63 59.64 0.12
N ARG A 2 3.04 58.54 -0.42
CA ARG A 2 4.31 58.39 -1.19
C ARG A 2 4.02 57.45 -2.34
N ALA A 3 4.26 57.93 -3.54
CA ALA A 3 3.90 57.29 -4.81
C ALA A 3 4.82 56.11 -5.16
N LEU A 4 4.26 55.06 -5.78
CA LEU A 4 4.97 53.94 -6.39
C LEU A 4 5.50 54.35 -7.78
N PRO A 5 6.69 53.91 -8.21
CA PRO A 5 7.19 54.19 -9.53
C PRO A 5 6.62 53.25 -10.61
N LYS A 6 6.33 53.82 -11.78
CA LYS A 6 5.83 53.19 -12.97
C LYS A 6 6.90 52.29 -13.61
N ILE A 7 6.52 50.98 -13.89
CA ILE A 7 7.36 50.06 -14.67
C ILE A 7 7.16 50.34 -16.13
N HIS A 8 8.25 50.75 -16.81
CA HIS A 8 8.31 50.92 -18.26
C HIS A 8 8.29 49.58 -18.97
N ARG A 9 7.39 49.43 -19.93
CA ARG A 9 7.41 48.37 -20.95
C ARG A 9 8.60 48.57 -21.84
N ARG A 10 9.53 47.62 -21.89
CA ARG A 10 10.56 47.51 -22.94
C ARG A 10 10.01 46.66 -24.09
N GLY A 11 10.15 47.21 -25.31
CA GLY A 11 9.77 46.55 -26.55
C GLY A 11 10.76 45.44 -26.98
N PRO A 12 10.52 44.78 -28.13
CA PRO A 12 11.20 43.58 -28.54
C PRO A 12 12.68 43.82 -28.84
N ILE A 13 13.55 42.94 -28.32
CA ILE A 13 14.99 42.92 -28.60
C ILE A 13 15.17 42.21 -29.94
N GLU A 14 15.59 42.96 -30.95
CA GLU A 14 16.18 42.44 -32.19
C GLU A 14 17.49 41.71 -31.86
N CYS A 15 17.57 40.43 -32.16
CA CYS A 15 18.81 39.66 -32.04
C CYS A 15 19.46 39.57 -33.42
N GLU A 16 20.50 40.39 -33.60
CA GLU A 16 21.36 40.37 -34.80
C GLU A 16 22.04 39.00 -34.97
N ARG A 17 22.00 38.54 -36.21
CA ARG A 17 22.67 37.34 -36.72
C ARG A 17 24.21 37.52 -36.60
N LYS A 18 24.82 36.73 -35.74
CA LYS A 18 26.20 36.28 -35.95
C LYS A 18 26.17 34.78 -36.08
N GLY A 19 26.58 34.33 -37.28
CA GLY A 19 26.62 32.94 -37.67
C GLY A 19 27.59 32.14 -36.81
N LEU A 20 27.04 31.17 -36.11
CA LEU A 20 27.75 29.98 -35.65
C LEU A 20 26.90 28.78 -36.02
N LEU A 21 27.53 27.91 -36.77
CA LEU A 21 27.01 26.60 -37.20
C LEU A 21 26.37 25.82 -36.06
N VAL A 22 25.07 25.90 -35.90
CA VAL A 22 24.25 24.90 -35.24
C VAL A 22 23.43 24.19 -36.30
N GLY A 23 24.18 23.65 -37.23
CA GLY A 23 23.69 22.70 -38.21
C GLY A 23 24.19 21.32 -37.80
N LYS A 24 23.30 20.37 -37.80
CA LYS A 24 23.52 18.94 -37.67
C LYS A 24 23.65 18.36 -36.26
N CYS A 25 22.57 18.31 -35.55
CA CYS A 25 22.38 17.29 -34.51
C CYS A 25 20.94 16.76 -34.48
N TRP A 26 20.21 16.77 -35.57
CA TRP A 26 19.01 15.99 -35.84
C TRP A 26 19.13 15.30 -37.20
N GLU A 27 20.30 14.70 -37.46
CA GLU A 27 20.30 13.58 -38.39
C GLU A 27 19.44 12.50 -37.74
N ARG A 28 18.30 12.26 -38.38
CA ARG A 28 17.45 11.12 -38.13
C ARG A 28 18.31 9.95 -37.80
N SER A 29 18.22 9.45 -36.56
CA SER A 29 18.58 8.06 -36.24
C SER A 29 17.76 7.21 -37.18
N GLN A 30 18.39 6.80 -38.26
CA GLN A 30 17.85 5.81 -39.18
C GLN A 30 17.56 4.55 -38.35
N GLY A 31 16.30 4.11 -38.35
CA GLY A 31 15.91 2.83 -37.85
C GLY A 31 15.41 2.82 -36.40
N VAL A 32 14.24 3.45 -36.16
CA VAL A 32 13.27 2.75 -35.29
C VAL A 32 13.03 1.41 -36.01
N PRO A 33 13.42 0.24 -35.42
CA PRO A 33 13.15 -1.04 -36.08
C PRO A 33 11.64 -1.10 -36.29
N VAL A 34 11.21 -1.16 -37.52
CA VAL A 34 9.84 -1.53 -37.86
C VAL A 34 9.50 -2.73 -36.99
N ALA A 35 8.42 -2.68 -36.23
CA ALA A 35 8.03 -3.70 -35.27
C ALA A 35 8.11 -5.06 -35.97
N ARG A 36 9.15 -5.84 -35.66
CA ARG A 36 9.45 -7.09 -36.33
C ARG A 36 8.31 -8.03 -35.97
N THR A 37 7.71 -8.63 -36.98
CA THR A 37 6.46 -9.37 -36.85
C THR A 37 6.74 -10.82 -36.43
N LEU A 38 5.72 -11.45 -35.85
CA LEU A 38 5.72 -12.89 -35.54
C LEU A 38 5.98 -13.75 -36.79
N VAL A 39 5.63 -13.25 -37.99
CA VAL A 39 5.90 -13.87 -39.29
C VAL A 39 7.40 -13.90 -39.60
N GLU A 40 8.11 -12.84 -39.28
CA GLU A 40 9.56 -12.76 -39.50
C GLU A 40 10.34 -13.72 -38.58
N VAL A 41 9.93 -13.80 -37.31
CA VAL A 41 10.48 -14.80 -36.35
C VAL A 41 10.22 -16.22 -36.86
N ALA A 42 9.03 -16.51 -37.37
CA ALA A 42 8.67 -17.80 -37.92
C ALA A 42 9.56 -18.19 -39.10
N ARG A 43 9.81 -17.24 -40.02
CA ARG A 43 10.73 -17.43 -41.16
C ARG A 43 12.16 -17.68 -40.69
N LEU A 44 12.67 -16.90 -39.73
CA LEU A 44 14.04 -17.10 -39.20
C LEU A 44 14.22 -18.42 -38.46
N ALA A 45 13.22 -18.84 -37.71
CA ALA A 45 13.24 -20.10 -36.97
C ALA A 45 12.93 -21.34 -37.84
N GLY A 46 12.50 -21.17 -39.09
CA GLY A 46 12.10 -22.25 -39.97
C GLY A 46 10.87 -23.04 -39.48
N VAL A 47 9.91 -22.34 -38.86
CA VAL A 47 8.68 -22.94 -38.31
C VAL A 47 7.43 -22.13 -38.70
N SER A 48 6.25 -22.69 -38.44
CA SER A 48 5.00 -21.97 -38.68
C SER A 48 4.79 -20.83 -37.68
N ARG A 49 4.00 -19.81 -38.05
CA ARG A 49 3.58 -18.73 -37.14
C ARG A 49 2.89 -19.29 -35.89
N SER A 50 2.08 -20.33 -36.03
CA SER A 50 1.41 -20.99 -34.89
C SER A 50 2.42 -21.67 -33.95
N THR A 51 3.49 -22.23 -34.48
CA THR A 51 4.56 -22.81 -33.65
C THR A 51 5.32 -21.77 -32.87
N VAL A 52 5.63 -20.60 -33.48
CA VAL A 52 6.22 -19.45 -32.76
C VAL A 52 5.30 -18.97 -31.65
N SER A 53 4.01 -18.82 -31.94
CA SER A 53 3.00 -18.43 -30.96
C SER A 53 2.94 -19.39 -29.78
N ARG A 54 2.97 -20.72 -30.03
CA ARG A 54 2.99 -21.76 -28.98
C ARG A 54 4.25 -21.64 -28.11
N VAL A 55 5.42 -21.45 -28.72
CA VAL A 55 6.69 -21.28 -27.97
C VAL A 55 6.67 -20.04 -27.10
N ILE A 56 6.19 -18.92 -27.63
CA ILE A 56 6.10 -17.65 -26.87
C ILE A 56 5.12 -17.77 -25.69
N ASN A 57 4.06 -18.58 -25.85
CA ASN A 57 3.05 -18.84 -24.81
C ASN A 57 3.38 -20.06 -23.93
N ASP A 58 4.59 -20.58 -24.03
CA ASP A 58 5.14 -21.67 -23.21
C ASP A 58 4.36 -23.00 -23.30
N ASP A 59 3.75 -23.28 -24.46
CA ASP A 59 2.99 -24.51 -24.72
C ASP A 59 3.89 -25.74 -24.46
N PRO A 60 3.50 -26.65 -23.54
CA PRO A 60 4.31 -27.84 -23.20
C PRO A 60 4.47 -28.82 -24.34
N ASN A 61 3.60 -28.78 -25.36
CA ASN A 61 3.63 -29.71 -26.49
C ASN A 61 4.68 -29.32 -27.55
N VAL A 62 5.48 -28.26 -27.34
CA VAL A 62 6.57 -27.90 -28.27
C VAL A 62 7.88 -28.48 -27.79
N GLY A 63 8.52 -29.32 -28.63
CA GLY A 63 9.80 -29.93 -28.32
C GLY A 63 10.92 -28.94 -28.05
N ALA A 64 11.86 -29.32 -27.17
CA ALA A 64 12.94 -28.48 -26.68
C ALA A 64 13.79 -27.84 -27.80
N GLU A 65 14.13 -28.58 -28.82
CA GLU A 65 14.93 -28.12 -29.97
C GLU A 65 14.19 -27.00 -30.75
N THR A 66 12.90 -27.19 -31.01
CA THR A 66 12.07 -26.16 -31.67
C THR A 66 11.94 -24.91 -30.81
N ARG A 67 11.77 -25.06 -29.51
CA ARG A 67 11.73 -23.97 -28.53
C ARG A 67 13.02 -23.17 -28.57
N GLN A 68 14.17 -23.83 -28.55
CA GLN A 68 15.48 -23.19 -28.63
C GLN A 68 15.64 -22.36 -29.90
N ARG A 69 15.37 -22.95 -31.06
CA ARG A 69 15.46 -22.27 -32.38
C ARG A 69 14.57 -21.03 -32.45
N VAL A 70 13.35 -21.12 -31.94
CA VAL A 70 12.42 -19.96 -31.90
C VAL A 70 12.96 -18.85 -30.99
N TRP A 71 13.46 -19.16 -29.80
CA TRP A 71 14.04 -18.16 -28.91
C TRP A 71 15.34 -17.54 -29.47
N GLU A 72 16.14 -18.27 -30.20
CA GLU A 72 17.30 -17.74 -30.93
C GLU A 72 16.86 -16.76 -32.03
N ALA A 73 15.82 -17.12 -32.80
CA ALA A 73 15.23 -16.20 -33.80
C ALA A 73 14.60 -14.96 -33.20
N VAL A 74 13.92 -15.07 -32.04
CA VAL A 74 13.39 -13.93 -31.28
C VAL A 74 14.51 -12.99 -30.87
N ARG A 75 15.59 -13.51 -30.27
CA ARG A 75 16.76 -12.69 -29.89
C ARG A 75 17.45 -12.04 -31.11
N ALA A 76 17.69 -12.81 -32.17
CA ALA A 76 18.33 -12.32 -33.38
C ALA A 76 17.49 -11.27 -34.12
N SER A 77 16.17 -11.44 -34.09
CA SER A 77 15.25 -10.50 -34.75
C SER A 77 15.00 -9.23 -33.93
N GLY A 78 15.25 -9.21 -32.63
CA GLY A 78 14.81 -8.14 -31.73
C GLY A 78 13.28 -8.04 -31.61
N TYR A 79 12.56 -9.11 -31.95
CA TYR A 79 11.12 -9.17 -31.77
C TYR A 79 10.77 -9.16 -30.30
N GLN A 80 9.94 -8.21 -29.90
CA GLN A 80 9.34 -8.19 -28.57
C GLN A 80 7.90 -8.67 -28.69
N PRO A 81 7.54 -9.80 -28.02
CA PRO A 81 6.16 -10.25 -27.98
C PRO A 81 5.27 -9.15 -27.39
N HIS A 82 4.29 -8.68 -28.15
CA HIS A 82 3.34 -7.70 -27.65
C HIS A 82 2.57 -8.29 -26.46
N ALA A 83 2.69 -7.67 -25.28
CA ALA A 83 1.99 -8.09 -24.05
C ALA A 83 0.47 -8.20 -24.28
N VAL A 84 -0.11 -7.23 -24.99
CA VAL A 84 -1.53 -7.21 -25.36
C VAL A 84 -1.93 -8.42 -26.23
N ALA A 85 -1.10 -8.83 -27.20
CA ALA A 85 -1.39 -10.00 -28.03
C ALA A 85 -1.32 -11.31 -27.22
N ARG A 86 -0.43 -11.37 -26.22
CA ARG A 86 -0.33 -12.51 -25.31
C ARG A 86 -1.54 -12.58 -24.39
N SER A 87 -1.95 -11.43 -23.79
CA SER A 87 -3.10 -11.39 -22.88
C SER A 87 -4.41 -11.79 -23.55
N LEU A 88 -4.59 -11.49 -24.83
CA LEU A 88 -5.74 -11.95 -25.63
C LEU A 88 -5.81 -13.47 -25.76
N VAL A 89 -4.65 -14.15 -25.82
CA VAL A 89 -4.58 -15.62 -25.99
C VAL A 89 -4.66 -16.31 -24.62
N THR A 90 -3.91 -15.82 -23.63
CA THR A 90 -3.82 -16.42 -22.29
C THR A 90 -4.95 -16.00 -21.37
N LYS A 91 -5.69 -14.97 -21.73
CA LYS A 91 -6.66 -14.25 -20.87
C LYS A 91 -6.03 -13.78 -19.55
N ARG A 92 -4.72 -13.50 -19.57
CA ARG A 92 -3.92 -13.03 -18.42
C ARG A 92 -3.07 -11.84 -18.84
N THR A 93 -3.10 -10.82 -18.01
CA THR A 93 -2.28 -9.61 -18.19
C THR A 93 -0.96 -9.69 -17.43
N HIS A 94 -0.89 -10.54 -16.40
CA HIS A 94 0.17 -10.60 -15.41
C HIS A 94 0.36 -9.28 -14.68
N ILE A 95 -0.74 -8.55 -14.44
CA ILE A 95 -0.76 -7.30 -13.68
C ILE A 95 -1.73 -7.45 -12.52
N ILE A 96 -1.25 -7.14 -11.32
CA ILE A 96 -2.07 -7.01 -10.11
C ILE A 96 -2.20 -5.53 -9.78
N GLY A 97 -3.43 -5.08 -9.54
CA GLY A 97 -3.72 -3.75 -9.02
C GLY A 97 -3.58 -3.69 -7.50
N VAL A 98 -2.96 -2.63 -6.98
CA VAL A 98 -3.08 -2.26 -5.57
C VAL A 98 -3.94 -1.01 -5.49
N VAL A 99 -5.04 -1.12 -4.78
CA VAL A 99 -5.96 -0.02 -4.53
C VAL A 99 -5.92 0.33 -3.05
N ILE A 100 -5.60 1.58 -2.77
CA ILE A 100 -5.62 2.15 -1.42
C ILE A 100 -6.69 3.24 -1.43
N PRO A 101 -7.89 2.98 -0.84
CA PRO A 101 -9.02 3.91 -0.89
C PRO A 101 -8.85 5.13 0.04
N GLU A 102 -7.61 5.57 0.25
CA GLU A 102 -7.26 6.73 1.05
C GLU A 102 -6.71 7.88 0.19
N LEU A 103 -6.69 9.08 0.75
CA LEU A 103 -6.12 10.23 0.07
C LEU A 103 -4.63 9.97 -0.23
N VAL A 104 -4.19 10.40 -1.40
CA VAL A 104 -2.80 10.28 -1.88
C VAL A 104 -1.76 10.69 -0.81
N THR A 105 -2.10 11.69 0.00
CA THR A 105 -1.21 12.20 1.06
C THR A 105 -0.87 11.13 2.09
N ALA A 106 -1.84 10.32 2.53
CA ALA A 106 -1.63 9.28 3.55
C ALA A 106 -0.59 8.24 3.09
N LEU A 107 -0.65 7.84 1.81
CA LEU A 107 0.29 6.88 1.23
C LEU A 107 1.76 7.30 1.38
N PHE A 108 2.05 8.60 1.25
CA PHE A 108 3.42 9.11 1.26
C PHE A 108 3.88 9.58 2.64
N THR A 109 2.97 9.73 3.60
CA THR A 109 3.27 10.18 4.95
C THR A 109 3.30 9.05 5.98
N ASP A 110 2.60 7.94 5.73
CA ASP A 110 2.62 6.76 6.60
C ASP A 110 3.59 5.70 6.08
N PRO A 111 4.69 5.39 6.79
CA PRO A 111 5.68 4.37 6.41
C PRO A 111 5.11 2.94 6.28
N PHE A 112 3.93 2.65 6.81
CA PHE A 112 3.24 1.39 6.62
C PHE A 112 3.07 1.05 5.13
N PHE A 113 2.58 2.00 4.33
CA PHE A 113 2.31 1.76 2.91
C PHE A 113 3.57 1.52 2.07
N PRO A 114 4.66 2.30 2.19
CA PRO A 114 5.90 2.00 1.49
C PRO A 114 6.45 0.60 1.79
N ILE A 115 6.37 0.13 3.05
CA ILE A 115 6.80 -1.23 3.44
C ILE A 115 5.90 -2.28 2.78
N LEU A 116 4.59 -2.09 2.84
CA LEU A 116 3.59 -2.95 2.20
C LEU A 116 3.83 -3.07 0.70
N LEU A 117 3.94 -1.92 0.01
CA LEU A 117 4.12 -1.86 -1.45
C LEU A 117 5.43 -2.48 -1.91
N ARG A 118 6.52 -2.26 -1.16
CA ARG A 118 7.82 -2.88 -1.46
C ARG A 118 7.69 -4.40 -1.44
N SER A 119 7.17 -4.97 -0.36
CA SER A 119 7.08 -6.43 -0.22
C SER A 119 6.06 -7.05 -1.18
N ALA A 120 4.96 -6.35 -1.48
CA ALA A 120 4.03 -6.77 -2.52
C ALA A 120 4.69 -6.78 -3.91
N THR A 121 5.51 -5.75 -4.22
CA THR A 121 6.25 -5.68 -5.49
C THR A 121 7.28 -6.80 -5.61
N GLU A 122 8.04 -7.08 -4.53
CA GLU A 122 9.00 -8.17 -4.47
C GLU A 122 8.30 -9.51 -4.75
N SER A 123 7.19 -9.79 -4.06
CA SER A 123 6.40 -11.01 -4.27
C SER A 123 5.79 -11.10 -5.67
N CYS A 124 5.26 -10.01 -6.23
CA CYS A 124 4.77 -9.99 -7.61
C CYS A 124 5.89 -10.35 -8.61
N ASN A 125 7.09 -9.77 -8.45
CA ASN A 125 8.23 -10.03 -9.33
C ASN A 125 8.67 -11.49 -9.29
N GLU A 126 8.71 -12.14 -8.12
CA GLU A 126 9.00 -13.55 -7.94
C GLU A 126 8.03 -14.43 -8.74
N HIS A 127 6.76 -14.04 -8.82
CA HIS A 127 5.71 -14.72 -9.57
C HIS A 127 5.54 -14.22 -11.02
N ARG A 128 6.45 -13.34 -11.50
CA ARG A 128 6.40 -12.74 -12.85
C ARG A 128 5.14 -11.91 -13.11
N TYR A 129 4.59 -11.30 -12.08
CA TYR A 129 3.54 -10.29 -12.15
C TYR A 129 4.12 -8.88 -12.00
N GLN A 130 3.43 -7.92 -12.58
CA GLN A 130 3.67 -6.49 -12.33
C GLN A 130 2.66 -5.96 -11.34
N LEU A 131 3.09 -5.03 -10.47
CA LEU A 131 2.21 -4.35 -9.54
C LEU A 131 1.86 -2.97 -10.09
N MET A 132 0.57 -2.69 -10.23
CA MET A 132 0.04 -1.39 -10.62
C MET A 132 -0.60 -0.72 -9.41
N LEU A 133 -0.06 0.43 -9.00
CA LEU A 133 -0.63 1.24 -7.92
C LEU A 133 -1.67 2.21 -8.48
N SER A 134 -2.87 2.18 -7.93
CA SER A 134 -3.95 3.09 -8.27
C SER A 134 -4.35 3.94 -7.08
N LEU A 135 -4.29 5.24 -7.27
CA LEU A 135 -4.60 6.25 -6.27
C LEU A 135 -5.69 7.18 -6.78
N PHE A 136 -6.52 7.69 -5.89
CA PHE A 136 -7.53 8.70 -6.22
C PHE A 136 -7.34 9.94 -5.36
N SER A 137 -7.69 11.06 -5.95
CA SER A 137 -7.66 12.36 -5.26
C SER A 137 -9.02 12.74 -4.72
N SER A 138 -10.08 12.10 -5.20
CA SER A 138 -11.46 12.35 -4.78
C SER A 138 -12.36 11.11 -4.95
N SER A 139 -13.53 11.14 -4.33
CA SER A 139 -14.54 10.08 -4.50
C SER A 139 -15.08 9.98 -5.94
N ALA A 140 -15.08 11.07 -6.69
CA ALA A 140 -15.50 11.08 -8.11
C ALA A 140 -14.48 10.33 -8.98
N ASP A 141 -13.17 10.49 -8.71
CA ASP A 141 -12.11 9.81 -9.44
C ASP A 141 -12.13 8.29 -9.21
N ARG A 142 -12.69 7.85 -8.09
CA ARG A 142 -12.80 6.43 -7.71
C ARG A 142 -13.63 5.63 -8.72
N GLN A 143 -14.82 6.12 -9.08
CA GLN A 143 -15.70 5.44 -10.02
C GLN A 143 -15.07 5.33 -11.41
N GLU A 144 -14.48 6.43 -11.90
CA GLU A 144 -13.81 6.46 -13.20
C GLU A 144 -12.58 5.51 -13.20
N MET A 145 -11.84 5.47 -12.12
CA MET A 145 -10.72 4.54 -11.98
C MET A 145 -11.20 3.09 -11.98
N TYR A 146 -12.28 2.76 -11.24
CA TYR A 146 -12.85 1.42 -11.22
C TYR A 146 -13.23 0.96 -12.62
N GLU A 147 -13.96 1.78 -13.37
CA GLU A 147 -14.34 1.46 -14.75
C GLU A 147 -13.14 1.27 -15.68
N ARG A 148 -12.08 2.06 -15.50
CA ARG A 148 -10.85 1.94 -16.30
C ARG A 148 -10.06 0.68 -15.97
N LEU A 149 -9.90 0.34 -14.70
CA LEU A 149 -9.05 -0.76 -14.26
C LEU A 149 -9.74 -2.12 -14.39
N VAL A 150 -11.00 -2.18 -13.98
CA VAL A 150 -11.77 -3.42 -13.91
C VAL A 150 -12.55 -3.64 -15.21
N GLY A 151 -13.24 -2.63 -15.72
CA GLY A 151 -14.08 -2.73 -16.92
C GLY A 151 -13.32 -3.05 -18.21
N ASN A 152 -12.02 -2.76 -18.27
CA ASN A 152 -11.18 -3.03 -19.44
C ASN A 152 -10.28 -4.28 -19.31
N ALA A 153 -10.47 -5.11 -18.28
CA ALA A 153 -9.67 -6.33 -18.02
C ALA A 153 -8.16 -6.11 -18.07
N TYR A 154 -7.67 -4.95 -17.58
CA TYR A 154 -6.24 -4.65 -17.51
C TYR A 154 -5.55 -5.35 -16.36
N LEU A 155 -6.29 -5.84 -15.37
CA LEU A 155 -5.76 -6.48 -14.16
C LEU A 155 -6.27 -7.92 -14.09
N ASP A 156 -5.40 -8.82 -13.65
CA ASP A 156 -5.80 -10.18 -13.33
C ASP A 156 -6.46 -10.28 -11.96
N GLY A 157 -6.18 -9.32 -11.08
CA GLY A 157 -6.77 -9.21 -9.75
C GLY A 157 -6.36 -7.96 -9.02
N VAL A 158 -6.97 -7.73 -7.85
CA VAL A 158 -6.81 -6.51 -7.06
C VAL A 158 -6.49 -6.82 -5.59
N MET A 159 -5.47 -6.19 -5.04
CA MET A 159 -5.20 -6.10 -3.61
C MET A 159 -5.78 -4.78 -3.09
N VAL A 160 -6.69 -4.83 -2.13
CA VAL A 160 -7.31 -3.65 -1.51
C VAL A 160 -6.73 -3.49 -0.10
N ALA A 161 -6.14 -2.35 0.19
CA ALA A 161 -5.57 -2.06 1.51
C ALA A 161 -6.22 -0.82 2.13
N SER A 162 -6.45 -0.84 3.46
CA SER A 162 -7.02 0.28 4.23
C SER A 162 -8.42 0.74 3.76
N ALA A 163 -9.27 -0.17 3.28
CA ALA A 163 -10.64 0.18 2.94
C ALA A 163 -11.47 0.47 4.20
N ALA A 164 -12.34 1.47 4.12
CA ALA A 164 -13.42 1.63 5.08
C ALA A 164 -14.37 0.43 5.03
N LEU A 165 -15.06 0.15 6.14
CA LEU A 165 -15.95 -1.02 6.23
C LEU A 165 -17.16 -0.95 5.29
N ASP A 166 -17.56 0.25 4.92
CA ASP A 166 -18.66 0.57 3.99
C ASP A 166 -18.17 1.02 2.61
N ASP A 167 -16.88 0.80 2.30
CA ASP A 167 -16.32 1.23 1.01
C ASP A 167 -17.03 0.54 -0.16
N PRO A 168 -17.60 1.30 -1.12
CA PRO A 168 -18.36 0.76 -2.24
C PRO A 168 -17.52 -0.09 -3.21
N LEU A 169 -16.20 0.01 -3.16
CA LEU A 169 -15.28 -0.78 -3.99
C LEU A 169 -15.48 -2.28 -3.77
N ILE A 170 -15.66 -2.71 -2.52
CA ILE A 170 -15.76 -4.14 -2.18
C ILE A 170 -17.03 -4.79 -2.75
N PRO A 171 -18.25 -4.23 -2.54
CA PRO A 171 -19.44 -4.71 -3.21
C PRO A 171 -19.33 -4.74 -4.75
N ASP A 172 -18.69 -3.73 -5.36
CA ASP A 172 -18.51 -3.68 -6.81
C ASP A 172 -17.61 -4.80 -7.32
N LEU A 173 -16.45 -5.04 -6.66
CA LEU A 173 -15.55 -6.15 -6.99
C LEU A 173 -16.25 -7.51 -6.87
N LEU A 174 -17.07 -7.69 -5.82
CA LEU A 174 -17.87 -8.93 -5.63
C LEU A 174 -18.91 -9.12 -6.72
N ARG A 175 -19.65 -8.05 -7.09
CA ARG A 175 -20.68 -8.08 -8.12
C ARG A 175 -20.09 -8.46 -9.49
N ASP A 176 -18.95 -7.87 -9.83
CA ASP A 176 -18.33 -8.04 -11.14
C ASP A 176 -17.43 -9.27 -11.22
N GLY A 177 -17.32 -10.04 -10.11
CA GLY A 177 -16.56 -11.29 -10.06
C GLY A 177 -15.04 -11.11 -10.23
N VAL A 178 -14.52 -9.92 -9.88
CA VAL A 178 -13.09 -9.61 -9.97
C VAL A 178 -12.34 -10.35 -8.88
N PRO A 179 -11.25 -11.09 -9.18
CA PRO A 179 -10.39 -11.65 -8.15
C PRO A 179 -9.79 -10.55 -7.28
N PHE A 180 -10.04 -10.58 -5.97
CA PHE A 180 -9.43 -9.61 -5.05
C PHE A 180 -9.16 -10.18 -3.66
N VAL A 181 -8.24 -9.54 -2.95
CA VAL A 181 -7.88 -9.83 -1.54
C VAL A 181 -7.82 -8.51 -0.78
N CYS A 182 -8.43 -8.47 0.39
CA CYS A 182 -8.31 -7.36 1.32
C CYS A 182 -7.11 -7.55 2.26
N VAL A 183 -6.31 -6.51 2.44
CA VAL A 183 -5.37 -6.37 3.54
C VAL A 183 -6.13 -5.71 4.70
N GLY A 184 -6.32 -6.49 5.77
CA GLY A 184 -7.28 -6.18 6.82
C GLY A 184 -8.59 -6.98 6.69
N ARG A 185 -9.29 -7.21 7.80
CA ARG A 185 -10.55 -7.96 7.78
C ARG A 185 -11.68 -7.17 7.11
N HIS A 186 -12.62 -7.91 6.55
CA HIS A 186 -13.87 -7.36 6.05
C HIS A 186 -15.05 -8.14 6.64
N PRO A 187 -16.21 -7.51 6.93
CA PRO A 187 -17.36 -8.17 7.55
C PRO A 187 -18.05 -9.19 6.63
N ASP A 188 -18.00 -9.00 5.31
CA ASP A 188 -18.58 -9.94 4.34
C ASP A 188 -17.73 -11.23 4.29
N PRO A 189 -18.30 -12.40 4.62
CA PRO A 189 -17.56 -13.67 4.65
C PRO A 189 -17.11 -14.17 3.27
N ARG A 190 -17.62 -13.59 2.20
CA ARG A 190 -17.18 -13.89 0.81
C ARG A 190 -15.83 -13.26 0.47
N VAL A 191 -15.43 -12.24 1.22
CA VAL A 191 -14.18 -11.51 0.99
C VAL A 191 -13.00 -12.31 1.52
N ARG A 192 -12.03 -12.59 0.65
CA ARG A 192 -10.73 -13.10 1.10
C ARG A 192 -9.93 -11.98 1.74
N SER A 193 -9.33 -12.27 2.88
CA SER A 193 -8.56 -11.29 3.61
C SER A 193 -7.33 -11.87 4.27
N VAL A 194 -6.28 -11.06 4.29
CA VAL A 194 -5.08 -11.28 5.09
C VAL A 194 -4.97 -10.13 6.06
N ASP A 195 -4.86 -10.43 7.34
CA ASP A 195 -4.91 -9.45 8.43
C ASP A 195 -3.85 -9.79 9.47
N VAL A 196 -3.68 -8.91 10.44
CA VAL A 196 -2.91 -9.18 11.66
C VAL A 196 -3.87 -9.27 12.84
N ASP A 197 -3.43 -9.87 13.94
CA ASP A 197 -4.20 -9.88 15.20
C ASP A 197 -4.18 -8.47 15.85
N ASN A 198 -5.00 -7.57 15.29
CA ASN A 198 -5.12 -6.19 15.76
C ASN A 198 -5.66 -6.13 17.19
N THR A 199 -6.69 -6.93 17.50
CA THR A 199 -7.32 -6.98 18.83
C THR A 199 -6.33 -7.54 19.86
N GLY A 200 -5.69 -8.66 19.57
CA GLY A 200 -4.72 -9.28 20.48
C GLY A 200 -3.47 -8.40 20.67
N GLY A 201 -3.00 -7.74 19.62
CA GLY A 201 -1.89 -6.80 19.70
C GLY A 201 -2.19 -5.61 20.59
N ALA A 202 -3.32 -4.93 20.37
CA ALA A 202 -3.74 -3.80 21.19
C ALA A 202 -3.97 -4.22 22.65
N ARG A 203 -4.62 -5.37 22.87
CA ARG A 203 -4.77 -5.93 24.22
C ARG A 203 -3.41 -6.15 24.89
N MET A 204 -2.45 -6.74 24.19
CA MET A 204 -1.09 -6.99 24.72
C MET A 204 -0.38 -5.70 25.10
N ALA A 205 -0.52 -4.63 24.30
CA ALA A 205 0.04 -3.31 24.58
C ALA A 205 -0.55 -2.72 25.87
N VAL A 206 -1.87 -2.74 26.03
CA VAL A 206 -2.58 -2.19 27.18
C VAL A 206 -2.36 -3.05 28.42
N ASP A 207 -2.37 -4.38 28.30
CA ASP A 207 -2.00 -5.31 29.38
C ASP A 207 -0.58 -5.02 29.91
N TYR A 208 0.34 -4.63 29.04
CA TYR A 208 1.69 -4.23 29.44
C TYR A 208 1.68 -2.95 30.28
N LEU A 209 0.97 -1.91 29.85
CA LEU A 209 0.81 -0.68 30.65
C LEU A 209 0.16 -0.96 32.01
N ILE A 210 -0.85 -1.82 32.06
CA ILE A 210 -1.50 -2.21 33.32
C ILE A 210 -0.53 -2.94 34.26
N ARG A 211 0.33 -3.80 33.74
CA ARG A 211 1.40 -4.49 34.51
C ARG A 211 2.43 -3.53 35.07
N LEU A 212 2.72 -2.42 34.39
CA LEU A 212 3.57 -1.34 34.89
C LEU A 212 2.91 -0.51 36.00
N GLY A 213 1.64 -0.75 36.29
CA GLY A 213 0.90 -0.08 37.37
C GLY A 213 -0.07 1.00 36.89
N HIS A 214 -0.13 1.29 35.60
CA HIS A 214 -1.05 2.29 35.07
C HIS A 214 -2.51 1.82 35.21
N ARG A 215 -3.39 2.72 35.60
CA ARG A 215 -4.83 2.47 35.77
C ARG A 215 -5.69 3.48 35.01
N ARG A 216 -5.15 4.67 34.76
CA ARG A 216 -5.80 5.70 33.97
C ARG A 216 -5.08 5.78 32.63
N ILE A 217 -5.53 4.97 31.69
CA ILE A 217 -4.88 4.75 30.39
C ILE A 217 -5.75 5.40 29.32
N GLY A 218 -5.18 6.36 28.58
CA GLY A 218 -5.82 6.96 27.40
C GLY A 218 -5.68 6.07 26.17
N ALA A 219 -6.58 6.21 25.21
CA ALA A 219 -6.48 5.60 23.89
C ALA A 219 -6.63 6.66 22.80
N LEU A 220 -5.60 6.79 21.96
CA LEU A 220 -5.67 7.53 20.72
C LEU A 220 -5.89 6.49 19.61
N THR A 221 -7.14 6.38 19.17
CA THR A 221 -7.52 5.37 18.18
C THR A 221 -7.18 5.82 16.77
N GLY A 222 -7.17 4.89 15.81
CA GLY A 222 -7.26 5.24 14.39
C GLY A 222 -8.71 5.49 13.99
N ARG A 223 -8.94 5.67 12.69
CA ARG A 223 -10.27 5.81 12.09
C ARG A 223 -11.15 4.61 12.47
N LEU A 224 -12.30 4.87 13.06
CA LEU A 224 -13.24 3.85 13.51
C LEU A 224 -14.19 3.35 12.41
N ASP A 225 -14.14 3.95 11.24
CA ASP A 225 -14.77 3.43 10.02
C ASP A 225 -13.96 2.30 9.35
N THR A 226 -12.77 1.97 9.88
CA THR A 226 -11.90 0.88 9.42
C THR A 226 -11.89 -0.29 10.40
N ALA A 227 -11.70 -1.52 9.86
CA ALA A 227 -11.65 -2.73 10.68
C ALA A 227 -10.52 -2.68 11.72
N HIS A 228 -9.31 -2.30 11.31
CA HIS A 228 -8.15 -2.25 12.18
C HIS A 228 -8.27 -1.17 13.27
N GLY A 229 -8.92 -0.04 12.98
CA GLY A 229 -9.22 0.98 13.99
C GLY A 229 -10.17 0.46 15.07
N GLN A 230 -11.25 -0.20 14.67
CA GLN A 230 -12.20 -0.84 15.60
C GLN A 230 -11.53 -1.96 16.41
N ASP A 231 -10.79 -2.85 15.74
CA ASP A 231 -10.16 -4.01 16.40
C ASP A 231 -9.13 -3.58 17.45
N ARG A 232 -8.34 -2.52 17.18
CA ARG A 232 -7.38 -1.97 18.15
C ARG A 232 -8.10 -1.34 19.35
N LEU A 233 -9.20 -0.63 19.13
CA LEU A 233 -10.03 -0.10 20.22
C LEU A 233 -10.68 -1.23 21.04
N ASP A 234 -11.15 -2.29 20.39
CA ASP A 234 -11.71 -3.44 21.07
C ASP A 234 -10.66 -4.18 21.92
N GLY A 235 -9.42 -4.30 21.43
CA GLY A 235 -8.31 -4.83 22.22
C GLY A 235 -8.02 -4.01 23.48
N TYR A 236 -8.02 -2.67 23.36
CA TYR A 236 -7.94 -1.78 24.51
C TYR A 236 -9.06 -2.00 25.52
N ARG A 237 -10.32 -2.04 25.07
CA ARG A 237 -11.48 -2.30 25.94
C ARG A 237 -11.40 -3.66 26.65
N GLN A 238 -10.97 -4.70 25.92
CA GLN A 238 -10.82 -6.04 26.47
C GLN A 238 -9.76 -6.09 27.57
N ALA A 239 -8.62 -5.40 27.41
CA ALA A 239 -7.59 -5.32 28.43
C ALA A 239 -8.14 -4.66 29.70
N LEU A 240 -8.78 -3.50 29.59
CA LEU A 240 -9.37 -2.81 30.75
C LEU A 240 -10.38 -3.69 31.47
N THR A 241 -11.30 -4.32 30.73
CA THR A 241 -12.34 -5.20 31.28
C THR A 241 -11.72 -6.39 32.02
N THR A 242 -10.71 -7.04 31.44
CA THR A 242 -10.01 -8.18 32.02
C THR A 242 -9.39 -7.86 33.39
N HIS A 243 -8.92 -6.61 33.53
CA HIS A 243 -8.27 -6.14 34.77
C HIS A 243 -9.22 -5.34 35.70
N GLY A 244 -10.52 -5.31 35.41
CA GLY A 244 -11.51 -4.61 36.23
C GLY A 244 -11.32 -3.08 36.27
N ILE A 245 -10.70 -2.50 35.25
CA ILE A 245 -10.52 -1.07 35.10
C ILE A 245 -11.75 -0.48 34.38
N PRO A 246 -12.45 0.52 34.95
CA PRO A 246 -13.59 1.14 34.29
C PRO A 246 -13.21 1.79 32.97
N PHE A 247 -14.00 1.53 31.95
CA PHE A 247 -13.92 2.23 30.67
C PHE A 247 -14.46 3.67 30.84
N SER A 248 -13.78 4.67 30.29
CA SER A 248 -14.21 6.05 30.26
C SER A 248 -14.05 6.63 28.85
N GLU A 249 -15.11 7.24 28.31
CA GLU A 249 -15.08 7.85 26.99
C GLU A 249 -14.17 9.09 26.96
N ASP A 250 -13.98 9.77 28.09
CA ASP A 250 -13.07 10.93 28.20
C ASP A 250 -11.61 10.57 27.95
N LEU A 251 -11.27 9.29 28.07
CA LEU A 251 -9.93 8.73 27.78
C LEU A 251 -9.76 8.24 26.35
N ILE A 252 -10.73 8.50 25.47
CA ILE A 252 -10.67 8.05 24.09
C ILE A 252 -10.75 9.24 23.15
N VAL A 253 -9.79 9.31 22.22
CA VAL A 253 -9.81 10.28 21.13
C VAL A 253 -9.60 9.54 19.82
N GLU A 254 -10.48 9.78 18.87
CA GLU A 254 -10.32 9.25 17.51
C GLU A 254 -9.32 10.10 16.73
N GLY A 255 -8.35 9.43 16.08
CA GLY A 255 -7.40 9.97 15.13
C GLY A 255 -7.64 9.39 13.73
N ASP A 256 -6.74 9.70 12.82
CA ASP A 256 -6.81 9.33 11.41
C ASP A 256 -5.52 8.68 10.87
N PHE A 257 -4.68 8.16 11.76
CA PHE A 257 -3.37 7.58 11.48
C PHE A 257 -2.30 8.59 11.02
N THR A 258 -2.59 9.90 10.98
CA THR A 258 -1.60 10.93 10.65
C THR A 258 -0.84 11.41 11.88
N GLU A 259 0.37 11.93 11.69
CA GLU A 259 1.13 12.61 12.74
C GLU A 259 0.37 13.81 13.33
N GLY A 260 -0.34 14.56 12.48
CA GLY A 260 -1.15 15.71 12.90
C GLY A 260 -2.27 15.31 13.85
N SER A 261 -2.98 14.21 13.59
CA SER A 261 -4.00 13.70 14.50
C SER A 261 -3.40 13.17 15.81
N GLY A 262 -2.17 12.64 15.75
CA GLY A 262 -1.40 12.28 16.93
C GLY A 262 -1.13 13.44 17.85
N MET A 263 -0.67 14.59 17.29
CA MET A 263 -0.45 15.83 18.04
C MET A 263 -1.72 16.34 18.70
N THR A 264 -2.76 16.56 17.91
CA THR A 264 -4.03 17.14 18.39
C THR A 264 -4.76 16.19 19.33
N GLY A 265 -4.69 14.89 19.06
CA GLY A 265 -5.34 13.84 19.84
C GLY A 265 -4.79 13.73 21.25
N VAL A 266 -3.47 13.72 21.42
CA VAL A 266 -2.89 13.67 22.78
C VAL A 266 -3.18 14.93 23.56
N GLN A 267 -3.17 16.12 22.94
CA GLN A 267 -3.55 17.37 23.59
C GLN A 267 -4.99 17.35 24.11
N ARG A 268 -5.91 16.69 23.40
CA ARG A 268 -7.31 16.50 23.83
C ARG A 268 -7.44 15.47 24.96
N LEU A 269 -6.51 14.53 25.08
CA LEU A 269 -6.47 13.56 26.18
C LEU A 269 -5.92 14.11 27.47
N LEU A 270 -4.99 15.09 27.43
CA LEU A 270 -4.33 15.65 28.63
C LEU A 270 -5.29 16.13 29.71
N PRO A 271 -6.43 16.82 29.42
CA PRO A 271 -7.38 17.22 30.46
C PRO A 271 -8.00 16.07 31.25
N ALA A 272 -8.01 14.87 30.67
CA ALA A 272 -8.46 13.67 31.36
C ALA A 272 -7.37 13.04 32.24
N ASP A 273 -6.20 13.64 32.38
CA ASP A 273 -5.08 13.23 33.24
C ASP A 273 -4.69 11.72 33.12
N PRO A 274 -4.39 11.22 31.89
CA PRO A 274 -3.95 9.85 31.73
C PRO A 274 -2.51 9.67 32.23
N SER A 275 -2.23 8.59 32.93
CA SER A 275 -0.84 8.23 33.30
C SER A 275 -0.11 7.47 32.20
N ALA A 276 -0.84 6.94 31.21
CA ALA A 276 -0.32 6.26 30.02
C ALA A 276 -1.29 6.42 28.86
N VAL A 277 -0.77 6.31 27.62
CA VAL A 277 -1.58 6.38 26.41
C VAL A 277 -1.19 5.23 25.47
N PHE A 278 -2.19 4.45 25.07
CA PHE A 278 -2.10 3.56 23.91
C PHE A 278 -2.42 4.35 22.64
N VAL A 279 -1.52 4.33 21.69
CA VAL A 279 -1.67 5.02 20.40
C VAL A 279 -1.76 3.99 19.28
N ALA A 280 -2.84 4.04 18.51
CA ALA A 280 -3.17 3.02 17.52
C ALA A 280 -2.23 2.97 16.30
N SER A 281 -1.26 3.87 16.16
CA SER A 281 -0.15 3.74 15.20
C SER A 281 1.10 4.48 15.66
N ASP A 282 2.26 4.04 15.18
CA ASP A 282 3.53 4.70 15.48
C ASP A 282 3.61 6.10 14.84
N THR A 283 3.00 6.29 13.68
CA THR A 283 2.92 7.61 13.02
C THR A 283 2.19 8.61 13.90
N MET A 284 1.05 8.23 14.49
CA MET A 284 0.37 9.09 15.48
C MET A 284 1.19 9.23 16.77
N ALA A 285 1.90 8.18 17.21
CA ALA A 285 2.74 8.26 18.41
C ALA A 285 3.89 9.27 18.26
N VAL A 286 4.47 9.41 17.06
CA VAL A 286 5.46 10.47 16.75
C VAL A 286 4.84 11.86 16.99
N GLY A 287 3.64 12.07 16.48
CA GLY A 287 2.90 13.34 16.70
C GLY A 287 2.58 13.59 18.17
N ALA A 288 2.12 12.54 18.87
CA ALA A 288 1.84 12.62 20.31
C ALA A 288 3.10 12.97 21.13
N LEU A 289 4.22 12.30 20.89
CA LEU A 289 5.51 12.59 21.54
C LEU A 289 5.96 14.04 21.29
N ARG A 290 5.80 14.54 20.07
CA ARG A 290 6.14 15.91 19.72
C ARG A 290 5.29 16.91 20.50
N ALA A 291 3.97 16.69 20.61
CA ALA A 291 3.06 17.55 21.35
C ALA A 291 3.35 17.52 22.86
N LEU A 292 3.59 16.35 23.44
CA LEU A 292 3.95 16.20 24.87
C LEU A 292 5.24 16.96 25.19
N ARG A 293 6.29 16.80 24.37
CA ARG A 293 7.55 17.51 24.53
C ARG A 293 7.36 19.03 24.45
N GLN A 294 6.55 19.53 23.52
CA GLN A 294 6.22 20.97 23.41
C GLN A 294 5.47 21.48 24.62
N GLY A 295 4.64 20.65 25.24
CA GLY A 295 3.92 20.94 26.49
C GLY A 295 4.76 20.78 27.76
N GLY A 296 6.05 20.39 27.66
CA GLY A 296 6.91 20.14 28.82
C GLY A 296 6.60 18.84 29.57
N VAL A 297 5.87 17.92 28.96
CA VAL A 297 5.51 16.60 29.51
C VAL A 297 6.59 15.59 29.09
N GLU A 298 7.23 14.93 30.05
CA GLU A 298 8.29 13.97 29.80
C GLU A 298 7.75 12.53 29.69
N VAL A 299 8.15 11.85 28.61
CA VAL A 299 7.86 10.43 28.38
C VAL A 299 9.11 9.63 28.68
N PRO A 300 9.05 8.58 29.52
CA PRO A 300 7.85 8.01 30.17
C PRO A 300 7.53 8.58 31.55
N ARG A 301 8.32 9.53 32.08
CA ARG A 301 8.25 9.95 33.48
C ARG A 301 6.88 10.45 33.90
N ASP A 302 6.26 11.30 33.08
CA ASP A 302 4.97 11.93 33.39
C ASP A 302 3.81 11.14 32.74
N ILE A 303 4.00 10.69 31.50
CA ILE A 303 3.06 9.88 30.75
C ILE A 303 3.81 8.79 29.99
N ALA A 304 3.44 7.51 30.18
CA ALA A 304 3.94 6.41 29.37
C ALA A 304 3.22 6.32 28.02
N LEU A 305 3.93 5.91 26.95
CA LEU A 305 3.37 5.74 25.62
C LEU A 305 3.66 4.35 25.05
N VAL A 306 2.63 3.73 24.43
CA VAL A 306 2.78 2.51 23.62
C VAL A 306 2.14 2.73 22.26
N GLY A 307 2.89 2.41 21.18
CA GLY A 307 2.44 2.52 19.79
C GLY A 307 1.94 1.19 19.22
N PHE A 308 1.76 1.21 17.89
CA PHE A 308 1.42 0.03 17.07
C PHE A 308 2.06 0.20 15.70
N ASP A 309 2.57 -0.87 15.08
CA ASP A 309 3.14 -1.11 13.76
C ASP A 309 4.62 -1.53 13.79
N ASP A 310 5.44 -0.96 14.67
CA ASP A 310 6.91 -1.08 14.73
C ASP A 310 7.58 -0.66 13.41
N ILE A 311 7.15 0.51 12.91
CA ILE A 311 7.81 1.13 11.75
C ILE A 311 9.20 1.68 12.14
N PRO A 312 10.12 1.89 11.18
CA PRO A 312 11.52 2.24 11.46
C PRO A 312 11.71 3.42 12.43
N VAL A 313 10.83 4.42 12.38
CA VAL A 313 10.91 5.59 13.24
C VAL A 313 10.75 5.25 14.73
N ALA A 314 10.00 4.21 15.07
CA ALA A 314 9.77 3.80 16.47
C ALA A 314 11.07 3.50 17.24
N SER A 315 12.11 3.04 16.55
CA SER A 315 13.42 2.75 17.16
C SER A 315 14.37 3.94 17.19
N THR A 316 14.07 5.03 16.50
CA THR A 316 14.99 6.17 16.30
C THR A 316 14.50 7.47 16.92
N ILE A 317 13.23 7.55 17.33
CA ILE A 317 12.70 8.72 18.06
C ILE A 317 13.16 8.70 19.52
N GLU A 318 13.05 9.83 20.19
CA GLU A 318 13.47 10.03 21.58
C GLU A 318 12.26 10.36 22.48
N PRO A 319 11.93 9.49 23.46
CA PRO A 319 12.54 8.19 23.72
C PRO A 319 12.13 7.15 22.65
N PRO A 320 12.94 6.06 22.46
CA PRO A 320 12.55 4.95 21.59
C PRO A 320 11.20 4.35 22.00
N LEU A 321 10.30 4.18 21.02
CA LEU A 321 8.90 3.84 21.26
C LEU A 321 8.71 2.34 21.51
N THR A 322 8.15 1.97 22.64
CA THR A 322 7.53 0.66 22.88
C THR A 322 6.31 0.56 21.97
N THR A 323 6.21 -0.51 21.21
CA THR A 323 5.16 -0.64 20.18
C THR A 323 4.82 -2.09 19.89
N VAL A 324 3.68 -2.32 19.24
CA VAL A 324 3.28 -3.65 18.75
C VAL A 324 3.76 -3.82 17.31
N ARG A 325 4.68 -4.77 17.10
CA ARG A 325 5.14 -5.14 15.77
C ARG A 325 4.08 -5.92 15.02
N GLN A 326 3.71 -5.44 13.85
CA GLN A 326 3.02 -6.24 12.85
C GLN A 326 4.00 -6.64 11.71
N PRO A 327 3.89 -7.86 11.18
CA PRO A 327 4.79 -8.33 10.14
C PRO A 327 4.36 -7.82 8.76
N ILE A 328 4.45 -6.49 8.53
CA ILE A 328 3.91 -5.79 7.34
C ILE A 328 4.39 -6.43 6.03
N GLY A 329 5.68 -6.76 5.94
CA GLY A 329 6.23 -7.42 4.75
C GLY A 329 5.58 -8.79 4.49
N ARG A 330 5.45 -9.63 5.53
CA ARG A 330 4.79 -10.94 5.39
C ARG A 330 3.30 -10.82 5.08
N LEU A 331 2.64 -9.82 5.65
CA LEU A 331 1.24 -9.50 5.36
C LEU A 331 1.05 -9.22 3.85
N ALA A 332 1.93 -8.38 3.27
CA ALA A 332 1.89 -8.05 1.85
C ALA A 332 2.18 -9.27 0.95
N THR A 333 3.24 -10.03 1.26
CA THR A 333 3.59 -11.25 0.50
C THR A 333 2.43 -12.24 0.51
N LEU A 334 1.84 -12.49 1.69
CA LEU A 334 0.74 -13.44 1.82
C LEU A 334 -0.54 -12.96 1.10
N ALA A 335 -0.78 -11.63 1.06
CA ALA A 335 -1.90 -11.07 0.29
C ALA A 335 -1.71 -11.31 -1.22
N VAL A 336 -0.50 -11.12 -1.75
CA VAL A 336 -0.19 -11.41 -3.16
C VAL A 336 -0.32 -12.91 -3.44
N GLU A 337 0.29 -13.80 -2.63
CA GLU A 337 0.19 -15.25 -2.78
C GLU A 337 -1.28 -15.72 -2.77
N THR A 338 -2.10 -15.17 -1.87
CA THR A 338 -3.54 -15.47 -1.77
C THR A 338 -4.32 -15.00 -3.00
N LEU A 339 -3.97 -13.81 -3.53
CA LEU A 339 -4.60 -13.29 -4.74
C LEU A 339 -4.23 -14.13 -5.95
N LEU A 340 -2.98 -14.56 -6.08
CA LEU A 340 -2.54 -15.44 -7.15
C LEU A 340 -3.25 -16.80 -7.10
N ASP A 341 -3.37 -17.40 -5.91
CA ASP A 341 -4.17 -18.63 -5.73
C ASP A 341 -5.62 -18.43 -6.18
N LEU A 342 -6.24 -17.30 -5.84
CA LEU A 342 -7.61 -17.00 -6.27
C LEU A 342 -7.71 -16.84 -7.79
N ILE A 343 -6.71 -16.22 -8.42
CA ILE A 343 -6.63 -16.04 -9.86
C ILE A 343 -6.47 -17.39 -10.59
N GLU A 344 -5.66 -18.30 -10.04
CA GLU A 344 -5.41 -19.61 -10.63
C GLU A 344 -6.58 -20.59 -10.39
N HIS A 345 -7.25 -20.45 -9.24
CA HIS A 345 -8.33 -21.33 -8.81
C HIS A 345 -9.63 -20.56 -8.51
N PRO A 346 -10.34 -20.05 -9.54
CA PRO A 346 -11.50 -19.15 -9.37
C PRO A 346 -12.67 -19.73 -8.57
N GLY A 347 -12.66 -20.98 -8.21
CA GLY A 347 -13.71 -21.64 -7.41
C GLY A 347 -13.34 -21.85 -5.94
N SER A 348 -12.13 -21.47 -5.51
CA SER A 348 -11.70 -21.66 -4.13
C SER A 348 -12.46 -20.72 -3.19
N GLY A 349 -12.99 -21.27 -2.08
CA GLY A 349 -13.80 -20.51 -1.13
C GLY A 349 -13.03 -19.41 -0.40
N PRO A 350 -13.72 -18.47 0.26
CA PRO A 350 -13.11 -17.39 1.02
C PRO A 350 -12.23 -17.93 2.14
N ARG A 351 -11.07 -17.31 2.33
CA ARG A 351 -10.13 -17.63 3.41
C ARG A 351 -9.77 -16.33 4.12
N ARG A 352 -9.87 -16.35 5.43
CA ARG A 352 -9.32 -15.30 6.27
C ARG A 352 -8.03 -15.84 6.91
N MET A 353 -6.94 -15.13 6.74
CA MET A 353 -5.66 -15.42 7.38
C MET A 353 -5.31 -14.29 8.34
N VAL A 354 -4.88 -14.64 9.55
CA VAL A 354 -4.52 -13.67 10.59
C VAL A 354 -3.11 -13.98 11.05
N LEU A 355 -2.20 -13.02 10.89
CA LEU A 355 -0.82 -13.11 11.32
C LEU A 355 -0.69 -12.63 12.78
N PRO A 356 0.15 -13.28 13.60
CA PRO A 356 0.38 -12.83 14.97
C PRO A 356 1.14 -11.51 14.99
N THR A 357 0.91 -10.74 16.08
CA THR A 357 1.65 -9.52 16.42
C THR A 357 2.55 -9.77 17.63
N GLN A 358 3.52 -8.88 17.88
CA GLN A 358 4.48 -9.00 18.96
C GLN A 358 4.73 -7.64 19.63
N LEU A 359 4.70 -7.58 20.95
CA LEU A 359 5.11 -6.38 21.67
C LEU A 359 6.65 -6.23 21.64
N VAL A 360 7.11 -5.05 21.25
CA VAL A 360 8.53 -4.65 21.25
C VAL A 360 8.71 -3.59 22.32
N ILE A 361 9.34 -3.97 23.42
CA ILE A 361 9.57 -3.09 24.57
C ILE A 361 10.79 -2.22 24.31
N ARG A 362 10.64 -0.90 24.55
CA ARG A 362 11.69 0.11 24.47
C ARG A 362 11.59 1.07 25.68
N GLU A 363 11.85 2.35 25.49
CA GLU A 363 12.06 3.30 26.60
C GLU A 363 10.87 4.26 26.84
N SER A 364 9.79 4.17 26.06
CA SER A 364 8.64 5.08 26.17
C SER A 364 7.62 4.70 27.27
N CYS A 365 7.87 3.61 28.00
CA CYS A 365 7.05 3.19 29.15
C CYS A 365 7.83 2.26 30.07
#